data_9fe4be83e2589d0c45d448597eff2556
#
_entry.id   9fe4be83e2589d0c45d448597eff2556
#
_cell.length_a   1.000
_cell.length_b   1.000
_cell.length_c   1.000
_cell.angle_alpha   90.00
_cell.angle_beta   90.00
_cell.angle_gamma   90.00
#
_symmetry.space_group_name_H-M   'P 1'
#
loop_
_entity.id
_entity.type
_entity.pdbx_description
1 polymer ?
#
loop_
_entity_poly.entity_id
_entity_poly.type
_entity_poly.pdbx_seq_one_letter_code
_entity_poly.pdbx_strand_id
1 'polypeptide(L)'
;MSDSQDIVPFPNPGVRLIEEDERVMVWEEVFEPGVATPAHRHVRDYIAVFPDGGELTLTHVAGELERYTFLCGAAEALPTDDGRARFAFAAGSMVRSRVPPAGTAHIALNEGDAPVRMILIEFKDAMASAPRA
;
A
#
# COMPACT_ATOMS: atom_id res chain seq x y z
N MET A 1 23.75 -12.82 2.29
CA MET A 1 23.21 -12.64 2.52
C MET A 1 22.38 -12.37 2.37
N SER A 2 22.00 -12.45 2.23
CA SER A 2 21.18 -12.08 1.98
C SER A 2 20.48 -11.74 2.52
N ASP A 3 20.59 -11.23 2.81
CA ASP A 3 19.75 -10.90 3.29
C ASP A 3 18.78 -10.91 2.67
N SER A 4 18.59 -11.65 2.37
CA SER A 4 17.39 -11.83 1.77
C SER A 4 16.32 -11.56 2.71
N GLN A 5 15.52 -10.65 2.35
CA GLN A 5 14.36 -10.42 3.12
C GLN A 5 13.35 -11.46 2.77
N ASP A 6 12.79 -12.09 3.79
CA ASP A 6 11.67 -12.97 3.58
C ASP A 6 10.48 -12.11 3.20
N ILE A 7 9.94 -12.36 2.03
CA ILE A 7 8.77 -11.65 1.55
C ILE A 7 7.55 -12.46 1.92
N VAL A 8 6.65 -11.86 2.72
CA VAL A 8 5.41 -12.54 3.11
C VAL A 8 4.28 -12.08 2.22
N PRO A 9 3.24 -12.88 2.03
CA PRO A 9 2.09 -12.41 1.28
C PRO A 9 1.30 -11.38 2.09
N PHE A 10 0.66 -10.45 1.38
CA PHE A 10 -0.34 -9.60 2.02
C PHE A 10 -1.59 -10.45 2.28
N PRO A 11 -2.19 -10.42 3.47
CA PRO A 11 -1.96 -9.45 4.56
C PRO A 11 -0.77 -9.86 5.42
N ASN A 12 0.11 -8.90 5.65
CA ASN A 12 1.23 -9.10 6.57
C ASN A 12 0.75 -8.96 8.01
N PRO A 13 1.54 -9.39 8.99
CA PRO A 13 1.13 -9.27 10.39
C PRO A 13 0.76 -7.83 10.75
N GLY A 14 -0.29 -7.69 11.54
CA GLY A 14 -0.79 -6.39 11.94
C GLY A 14 -1.93 -5.87 11.10
N VAL A 15 -2.20 -6.49 9.97
CA VAL A 15 -3.31 -6.11 9.12
C VAL A 15 -4.55 -6.86 9.58
N ARG A 16 -5.66 -6.14 9.69
CA ARG A 16 -6.89 -6.71 10.23
C ARG A 16 -7.99 -6.68 9.17
N LEU A 17 -8.67 -7.80 8.98
CA LEU A 17 -9.80 -7.86 8.06
C LEU A 17 -11.02 -7.21 8.72
N ILE A 18 -11.61 -6.23 8.03
CA ILE A 18 -12.81 -5.55 8.52
C ILE A 18 -14.05 -6.14 7.89
N GLU A 19 -14.01 -6.38 6.59
CA GLU A 19 -15.19 -6.77 5.83
C GLU A 19 -14.74 -7.56 4.62
N GLU A 20 -15.55 -8.52 4.22
CA GLU A 20 -15.26 -9.30 3.02
C GLU A 20 -16.57 -9.74 2.38
N ASP A 21 -16.63 -9.58 1.06
CA ASP A 21 -17.72 -10.19 0.30
C ASP A 21 -17.10 -10.87 -0.92
N GLU A 22 -17.92 -11.22 -1.90
CA GLU A 22 -17.43 -11.99 -3.04
C GLU A 22 -16.57 -11.18 -3.98
N ARG A 23 -16.52 -9.86 -3.83
CA ARG A 23 -15.79 -8.98 -4.73
C ARG A 23 -14.61 -8.30 -4.10
N VAL A 24 -14.70 -7.96 -2.83
CA VAL A 24 -13.66 -7.16 -2.17
C VAL A 24 -13.35 -7.72 -0.80
N MET A 25 -12.16 -7.39 -0.33
CA MET A 25 -11.76 -7.53 1.05
C MET A 25 -11.33 -6.17 1.55
N VAL A 26 -11.83 -5.77 2.71
CA VAL A 26 -11.49 -4.48 3.30
C VAL A 26 -10.64 -4.74 4.53
N TRP A 27 -9.46 -4.16 4.51
CA TRP A 27 -8.44 -4.36 5.54
C TRP A 27 -8.16 -3.05 6.24
N GLU A 28 -7.72 -3.13 7.48
CA GLU A 28 -7.21 -1.97 8.21
C GLU A 28 -5.79 -2.24 8.64
N GLU A 29 -4.93 -1.26 8.45
CA GLU A 29 -3.56 -1.32 8.93
C GLU A 29 -3.20 0.00 9.55
N VAL A 30 -2.50 -0.05 10.70
CA VAL A 30 -1.99 1.16 11.36
C VAL A 30 -0.47 1.07 11.32
N PHE A 31 0.15 2.12 10.77
CA PHE A 31 1.59 2.20 10.69
C PHE A 31 2.08 3.04 11.86
N GLU A 32 2.75 2.39 12.81
CA GLU A 32 3.27 3.10 13.98
C GLU A 32 4.52 3.88 13.63
N PRO A 33 4.76 5.01 14.30
CA PRO A 33 5.94 5.82 14.01
C PRO A 33 7.23 5.01 14.16
N GLY A 34 8.09 5.11 13.16
CA GLY A 34 9.38 4.47 13.20
C GLY A 34 9.40 2.98 12.96
N VAL A 35 8.26 2.37 12.70
CA VAL A 35 8.17 0.93 12.53
C VAL A 35 7.92 0.61 11.06
N ALA A 36 8.77 -0.23 10.49
CA ALA A 36 8.61 -0.68 9.11
C ALA A 36 7.81 -1.98 9.11
N THR A 37 6.98 -2.16 8.09
CA THR A 37 6.35 -3.46 7.87
C THR A 37 7.40 -4.46 7.41
N PRO A 38 7.15 -5.75 7.56
CA PRO A 38 7.98 -6.71 6.82
C PRO A 38 7.75 -6.50 5.32
N ALA A 39 8.71 -6.96 4.52
CA ALA A 39 8.52 -6.95 3.08
C ALA A 39 7.33 -7.85 2.76
N HIS A 40 6.38 -7.33 2.01
CA HIS A 40 5.16 -8.07 1.72
C HIS A 40 4.77 -7.89 0.26
N ARG A 41 4.10 -8.91 -0.28
CA ARG A 41 3.73 -8.94 -1.68
C ARG A 41 2.24 -8.75 -1.86
N HIS A 42 1.88 -7.80 -2.71
CA HIS A 42 0.51 -7.62 -3.17
C HIS A 42 0.37 -8.29 -4.53
N VAL A 43 -0.75 -8.99 -4.72
CA VAL A 43 -1.04 -9.64 -6.00
C VAL A 43 -2.37 -9.18 -6.58
N ARG A 44 -3.11 -8.33 -5.86
CA ARG A 44 -4.40 -7.81 -6.31
C ARG A 44 -4.36 -6.31 -6.31
N ASP A 45 -5.12 -5.72 -7.22
CA ASP A 45 -5.31 -4.27 -7.22
C ASP A 45 -6.03 -3.85 -5.96
N TYR A 46 -5.78 -2.63 -5.51
CA TYR A 46 -6.43 -2.14 -4.30
C TYR A 46 -6.58 -0.62 -4.34
N ILE A 47 -7.45 -0.12 -3.47
CA ILE A 47 -7.55 1.31 -3.18
C ILE A 47 -7.18 1.47 -1.72
N ALA A 48 -6.24 2.37 -1.46
CA ALA A 48 -5.83 2.71 -0.10
C ALA A 48 -6.46 4.03 0.28
N VAL A 49 -7.09 4.07 1.45
CA VAL A 49 -7.74 5.26 1.99
C VAL A 49 -7.00 5.65 3.26
N PHE A 50 -6.66 6.93 3.38
CA PHE A 50 -5.96 7.46 4.54
C PHE A 50 -6.90 8.44 5.24
N PRO A 51 -7.76 7.95 6.15
CA PRO A 51 -8.80 8.83 6.74
C PRO A 51 -8.25 10.06 7.43
N ASP A 52 -7.10 9.93 8.07
CA ASP A 52 -6.50 11.04 8.82
C ASP A 52 -5.26 11.59 8.14
N GLY A 53 -4.92 11.07 6.96
CA GLY A 53 -3.72 11.50 6.27
C GLY A 53 -2.46 10.93 6.89
N GLY A 54 -1.32 11.53 6.56
CA GLY A 54 -0.03 11.13 7.10
C GLY A 54 0.99 10.95 5.99
N GLU A 55 2.20 10.52 6.38
CA GLU A 55 3.28 10.28 5.42
C GLU A 55 3.74 8.84 5.53
N LEU A 56 3.99 8.23 4.38
CA LEU A 56 4.56 6.88 4.31
C LEU A 56 5.67 6.86 3.29
N THR A 57 6.70 6.10 3.59
CA THR A 57 7.79 5.83 2.68
C THR A 57 7.70 4.37 2.24
N LEU A 58 7.70 4.14 0.95
CA LEU A 58 7.64 2.80 0.39
C LEU A 58 8.99 2.47 -0.22
N THR A 59 9.50 1.30 0.11
CA THR A 59 10.73 0.77 -0.49
C THR A 59 10.34 -0.43 -1.33
N HIS A 60 10.56 -0.33 -2.63
CA HIS A 60 10.30 -1.43 -3.54
C HIS A 60 11.34 -2.53 -3.32
N VAL A 61 10.88 -3.78 -3.23
CA VAL A 61 11.74 -4.91 -2.91
C VAL A 61 11.85 -5.88 -4.08
N ALA A 62 10.73 -6.23 -4.71
CA ALA A 62 10.74 -7.24 -5.76
C ALA A 62 9.53 -7.09 -6.68
N GLY A 63 9.63 -7.64 -7.88
CA GLY A 63 8.59 -7.56 -8.88
C GLY A 63 8.62 -6.24 -9.61
N GLU A 64 7.66 -6.03 -10.49
CA GLU A 64 7.51 -4.76 -11.17
C GLU A 64 6.86 -3.75 -10.23
N LEU A 65 7.12 -2.48 -10.49
CA LEU A 65 6.49 -1.42 -9.70
C LEU A 65 4.99 -1.39 -9.97
N GLU A 66 4.23 -1.18 -8.91
CA GLU A 66 2.80 -0.94 -9.05
C GLU A 66 2.58 0.48 -9.54
N ARG A 67 1.41 0.72 -10.10
CA ARG A 67 1.04 2.03 -10.61
C ARG A 67 0.03 2.67 -9.70
N TYR A 68 0.33 3.89 -9.30
CA TYR A 68 -0.54 4.64 -8.39
C TYR A 68 -1.34 5.67 -9.15
N THR A 69 -2.60 5.81 -8.79
CA THR A 69 -3.46 6.89 -9.27
C THR A 69 -4.08 7.55 -8.05
N PHE A 70 -3.84 8.84 -7.89
CA PHE A 70 -4.45 9.60 -6.81
C PHE A 70 -5.89 9.92 -7.20
N LEU A 71 -6.86 9.39 -6.44
CA LEU A 71 -8.26 9.49 -6.81
C LEU A 71 -8.92 10.74 -6.22
N CYS A 72 -8.63 11.05 -4.97
CA CYS A 72 -9.19 12.23 -4.33
C CYS A 72 -8.33 12.61 -3.13
N GLY A 73 -8.60 13.78 -2.58
CA GLY A 73 -7.78 14.34 -1.52
C GLY A 73 -6.51 14.92 -2.09
N ALA A 74 -5.71 15.51 -1.25
CA ALA A 74 -4.42 16.04 -1.64
C ALA A 74 -3.35 15.06 -1.20
N ALA A 75 -2.74 14.41 -2.18
CA ALA A 75 -1.63 13.52 -1.92
C ALA A 75 -0.51 13.94 -2.85
N GLU A 76 0.71 13.92 -2.36
CA GLU A 76 1.84 14.31 -3.19
C GLU A 76 3.02 13.38 -2.93
N ALA A 77 3.78 13.17 -3.98
CA ALA A 77 5.04 12.46 -3.88
C ALA A 77 6.10 13.45 -3.42
N LEU A 78 6.85 13.07 -2.39
CA LEU A 78 7.90 13.90 -1.84
C LEU A 78 9.24 13.47 -2.44
N PRO A 79 10.15 14.40 -2.65
CA PRO A 79 11.44 14.04 -3.21
C PRO A 79 12.25 13.17 -2.25
N THR A 80 12.96 12.20 -2.81
CA THR A 80 13.93 11.40 -2.08
C THR A 80 15.18 11.30 -2.93
N ASP A 81 16.32 11.08 -2.27
CA ASP A 81 17.56 10.86 -3.02
C ASP A 81 18.04 9.42 -2.95
N ASP A 82 17.25 8.52 -2.39
CA ASP A 82 17.67 7.14 -2.21
C ASP A 82 16.83 6.14 -3.00
N GLY A 83 15.96 6.64 -3.89
CA GLY A 83 15.16 5.75 -4.73
C GLY A 83 13.91 5.20 -4.09
N ARG A 84 13.63 5.55 -2.84
CA ARG A 84 12.38 5.16 -2.21
C ARG A 84 11.28 6.12 -2.64
N ALA A 85 10.02 5.67 -2.51
CA ALA A 85 8.88 6.51 -2.81
C ALA A 85 8.28 7.01 -1.50
N ARG A 86 8.21 8.33 -1.35
CA ARG A 86 7.69 8.94 -0.14
C ARG A 86 6.46 9.76 -0.49
N PHE A 87 5.40 9.57 0.28
CA PHE A 87 4.12 10.20 -0.01
C PHE A 87 3.60 10.93 1.21
N ALA A 88 3.04 12.10 0.99
CA ALA A 88 2.28 12.84 1.98
C ALA A 88 0.81 12.80 1.58
N PHE A 89 -0.05 12.37 2.49
CA PHE A 89 -1.47 12.23 2.24
C PHE A 89 -2.22 13.21 3.15
N ALA A 90 -3.09 14.02 2.55
CA ALA A 90 -4.04 14.78 3.35
C ALA A 90 -5.14 13.86 3.85
N ALA A 91 -5.85 14.29 4.90
CA ALA A 91 -6.95 13.51 5.45
C ALA A 91 -7.98 13.21 4.35
N GLY A 92 -8.41 11.97 4.25
CA GLY A 92 -9.37 11.53 3.27
C GLY A 92 -8.80 11.21 1.91
N SER A 93 -7.48 11.23 1.75
CA SER A 93 -6.85 10.87 0.48
C SER A 93 -7.12 9.42 0.12
N MET A 94 -7.31 9.17 -1.17
CA MET A 94 -7.50 7.83 -1.71
C MET A 94 -6.55 7.62 -2.88
N VAL A 95 -5.89 6.48 -2.89
CA VAL A 95 -4.92 6.13 -3.92
C VAL A 95 -5.27 4.76 -4.46
N ARG A 96 -5.40 4.65 -5.77
CA ARG A 96 -5.59 3.36 -6.41
C ARG A 96 -4.25 2.82 -6.82
N SER A 97 -4.01 1.55 -6.50
CA SER A 97 -2.80 0.86 -6.92
C SER A 97 -3.17 -0.27 -7.87
N ARG A 98 -2.54 -0.25 -9.04
CA ARG A 98 -2.66 -1.34 -10.01
C ARG A 98 -1.44 -2.20 -9.89
N VAL A 99 -1.65 -3.44 -9.52
CA VAL A 99 -0.57 -4.37 -9.20
C VAL A 99 -0.26 -5.20 -10.43
N PRO A 100 1.02 -5.33 -10.81
CA PRO A 100 1.38 -6.17 -11.97
C PRO A 100 0.90 -7.61 -11.75
N PRO A 101 0.66 -8.37 -12.84
CA PRO A 101 0.14 -9.74 -12.70
C PRO A 101 1.00 -10.65 -11.85
N ALA A 102 2.32 -10.46 -11.86
CA ALA A 102 3.21 -11.29 -11.04
C ALA A 102 3.35 -10.78 -9.62
N GLY A 103 2.67 -9.68 -9.29
CA GLY A 103 2.74 -9.11 -7.96
C GLY A 103 3.86 -8.11 -7.80
N THR A 104 3.81 -7.38 -6.72
CA THR A 104 4.84 -6.41 -6.34
C THR A 104 5.07 -6.53 -4.85
N ALA A 105 6.30 -6.33 -4.42
CA ALA A 105 6.63 -6.43 -2.99
C ALA A 105 7.30 -5.15 -2.54
N HIS A 106 6.91 -4.68 -1.37
CA HIS A 106 7.48 -3.48 -0.80
C HIS A 106 7.46 -3.52 0.72
N ILE A 107 8.14 -2.54 1.30
CA ILE A 107 8.15 -2.27 2.72
C ILE A 107 7.56 -0.89 2.91
N ALA A 108 6.67 -0.72 3.88
CA ALA A 108 6.12 0.58 4.21
C ALA A 108 6.67 1.02 5.57
N LEU A 109 7.07 2.29 5.65
CA LEU A 109 7.66 2.84 6.86
C LEU A 109 7.02 4.19 7.14
N ASN A 110 6.57 4.36 8.39
CA ASN A 110 6.10 5.65 8.87
C ASN A 110 7.28 6.37 9.51
N GLU A 111 7.79 7.38 8.84
CA GLU A 111 8.92 8.16 9.35
C GLU A 111 8.47 9.39 10.12
N GLY A 112 7.18 9.58 10.29
CA GLY A 112 6.64 10.67 11.09
C GLY A 112 6.60 10.34 12.57
N ASP A 113 5.90 11.17 13.32
CA ASP A 113 5.82 11.01 14.77
C ASP A 113 4.40 10.69 15.25
N ALA A 114 3.48 10.43 14.34
CA ALA A 114 2.12 10.04 14.67
C ALA A 114 1.74 8.81 13.86
N PRO A 115 0.86 7.95 14.39
CA PRO A 115 0.42 6.77 13.63
C PRO A 115 -0.32 7.17 12.36
N VAL A 116 -0.20 6.34 11.33
CA VAL A 116 -0.93 6.51 10.08
C VAL A 116 -1.88 5.35 9.94
N ARG A 117 -3.17 5.65 9.77
CA ARG A 117 -4.20 4.63 9.60
C ARG A 117 -4.56 4.52 8.13
N MET A 118 -4.62 3.30 7.65
CA MET A 118 -4.95 3.02 6.25
C MET A 118 -6.09 2.01 6.21
N ILE A 119 -7.08 2.28 5.37
CA ILE A 119 -8.08 1.31 4.99
C ILE A 119 -7.75 0.88 3.57
N LEU A 120 -7.59 -0.41 3.37
CA LEU A 120 -7.21 -0.93 2.06
C LEU A 120 -8.33 -1.80 1.53
N ILE A 121 -8.84 -1.45 0.36
CA ILE A 121 -9.91 -2.19 -0.30
C ILE A 121 -9.27 -2.98 -1.43
N GLU A 122 -9.20 -4.29 -1.25
CA GLU A 122 -8.54 -5.19 -2.19
C GLU A 122 -9.59 -5.85 -3.06
N PHE A 123 -9.34 -5.87 -4.37
CA PHE A 123 -10.29 -6.42 -5.32
C PHE A 123 -9.94 -7.88 -5.58
N LYS A 124 -10.90 -8.77 -5.32
CA LYS A 124 -10.69 -10.21 -5.51
C LYS A 124 -10.63 -10.58 -6.97
N ASP A 125 -11.36 -9.87 -7.79
CA ASP A 125 -11.49 -10.20 -9.21
C ASP A 125 -10.53 -9.34 -10.00
N ALA A 126 -9.47 -9.96 -10.52
CA ALA A 126 -8.50 -9.22 -11.32
C ALA A 126 -9.16 -8.57 -12.54
N MET A 127 -10.25 -9.15 -13.03
CA MET A 127 -10.97 -8.56 -14.15
C MET A 127 -11.67 -7.28 -13.79
N ALA A 128 -11.95 -7.05 -12.50
CA ALA A 128 -12.60 -5.82 -12.07
C ALA A 128 -11.74 -4.61 -12.38
N SER A 129 -10.43 -4.78 -12.42
CA SER A 129 -9.51 -3.70 -12.73
C SER A 129 -9.04 -3.72 -14.16
N ALA A 130 -9.50 -4.67 -14.98
CA ALA A 130 -9.10 -4.74 -16.37
C ALA A 130 -9.58 -3.51 -17.12
N PRO A 131 -8.83 -3.06 -18.12
CA PRO A 131 -9.25 -1.93 -18.91
C PRO A 131 -10.61 -2.18 -19.54
N ARG A 132 -11.40 -1.16 -19.55
CA ARG A 132 -12.65 -1.24 -20.29
C ARG A 132 -12.42 -0.73 -21.68
N ALA A 133 -12.98 -1.44 -22.58
CA ALA A 133 -12.87 -0.99 -23.96
C ALA A 133 -13.62 0.31 -24.12
#